data_498f18b8cfae3ba35be3ded0efab91dc
#
_entry.id   498f18b8cfae3ba35be3ded0efab91dc
#
_cell.length_a   1.000
_cell.length_b   1.000
_cell.length_c   1.000
_cell.angle_alpha   90.00
_cell.angle_beta   90.00
_cell.angle_gamma   90.00
#
_symmetry.space_group_name_H-M   'P 1'
#
loop_
_entity.id
_entity.type
_entity.pdbx_description
1 polymer ?
#
loop_
_entity_poly.entity_id
_entity_poly.type
_entity_poly.pdbx_seq_one_letter_code
_entity_poly.pdbx_strand_id
1 'polypeptide(L)'
;MTLFSGLADLPGRVPATGVALVVAAALALAGCENRGTGDGRNTAGSPLPGTALSSRVETPLPGEAGAVPPPAGSAVPAAPAFGADQSRQGVQLTPPAAVANRTRVALLVPLSGPRADIGRAVFDAAKLALFDVADGNFELRPYDTAATGEGAAVAAATAVSDGVKLAIGPIFSTAVRGAAPVLRDAGINTLAFSNDRNAAAPGVYLSGLFPESQIERVISYAAQRGIRRLGVLAPRGPFGARVLEAARQSSSAAGIDLVRSEEFGAS
;
A
#
# COMPACT_ATOMS: atom_id res chain seq x y z
N MET A 1 54.05 39.67 11.95
CA MET A 1 53.08 40.51 11.30
C MET A 1 51.73 39.84 11.52
N THR A 2 51.20 40.05 12.69
CA THR A 2 50.17 41.02 13.06
C THR A 2 48.87 40.84 12.31
N LEU A 3 47.89 40.47 13.07
CA LEU A 3 46.55 40.97 13.30
C LEU A 3 45.43 40.07 12.77
N PHE A 4 44.73 39.43 13.69
CA PHE A 4 43.34 39.77 13.98
C PHE A 4 43.00 39.26 15.38
N SER A 5 43.12 40.22 16.31
CA SER A 5 42.53 40.19 17.62
C SER A 5 41.18 40.88 17.54
N GLY A 6 40.18 40.30 18.20
CA GLY A 6 39.00 41.07 18.57
C GLY A 6 37.69 40.53 18.04
N LEU A 7 37.03 39.71 18.83
CA LEU A 7 35.60 39.93 19.13
C LEU A 7 35.29 39.39 20.51
N ALA A 8 35.35 40.32 21.45
CA ALA A 8 34.94 40.14 22.82
C ALA A 8 33.44 40.21 22.96
N ASP A 9 32.92 39.49 23.95
CA ASP A 9 31.75 39.75 24.79
C ASP A 9 30.38 39.93 24.10
N LEU A 10 29.57 38.87 24.23
CA LEU A 10 28.14 39.02 24.44
C LEU A 10 27.75 38.23 25.72
N PRO A 11 27.20 38.87 26.73
CA PRO A 11 26.72 38.22 27.95
C PRO A 11 25.30 37.67 27.69
N GLY A 12 25.15 36.39 27.80
CA GLY A 12 23.84 35.72 27.76
C GLY A 12 23.98 34.30 28.29
N ARG A 13 24.29 34.20 29.61
CA ARG A 13 24.11 32.94 30.32
C ARG A 13 22.63 32.61 30.34
N VAL A 14 22.21 31.73 29.41
CA VAL A 14 20.96 30.99 29.55
C VAL A 14 21.24 29.84 30.51
N PRO A 15 20.48 29.69 31.61
CA PRO A 15 20.69 28.59 32.53
C PRO A 15 20.41 27.28 31.79
N ALA A 16 21.30 26.32 32.01
CA ALA A 16 21.22 24.98 31.50
C ALA A 16 20.07 24.20 32.18
N THR A 17 18.86 24.57 31.87
CA THR A 17 17.67 23.75 32.15
C THR A 17 17.52 22.83 30.96
N GLY A 18 17.80 21.55 31.21
CA GLY A 18 17.76 20.51 30.19
C GLY A 18 16.40 20.43 29.51
N VAL A 19 16.34 20.90 28.28
CA VAL A 19 15.20 20.62 27.40
C VAL A 19 15.36 19.22 26.91
N ALA A 20 14.63 18.30 27.49
CA ALA A 20 14.50 16.94 26.96
C ALA A 20 13.72 17.02 25.64
N LEU A 21 14.42 16.94 24.52
CA LEU A 21 13.77 16.81 23.21
C LEU A 21 13.31 15.35 23.07
N VAL A 22 12.02 15.13 23.19
CA VAL A 22 11.41 13.85 22.85
C VAL A 22 11.30 13.78 21.32
N VAL A 23 12.21 13.07 20.69
CA VAL A 23 12.07 12.77 19.27
C VAL A 23 11.10 11.58 19.15
N ALA A 24 9.82 11.89 19.03
CA ALA A 24 8.82 10.91 18.61
C ALA A 24 9.00 10.72 17.10
N ALA A 25 9.66 9.65 16.69
CA ALA A 25 9.64 9.22 15.29
C ALA A 25 8.27 8.60 15.00
N ALA A 26 7.23 9.41 15.09
CA ALA A 26 5.91 9.07 14.58
C ALA A 26 5.89 9.34 13.08
N LEU A 27 6.50 8.46 12.30
CA LEU A 27 6.05 8.25 10.93
C LEU A 27 4.75 7.46 11.02
N ALA A 28 3.70 8.15 11.47
CA ALA A 28 2.35 7.75 11.21
C ALA A 28 2.18 7.82 9.69
N LEU A 29 2.17 6.68 9.05
CA LEU A 29 1.26 6.50 7.93
C LEU A 29 -0.11 6.76 8.53
N ALA A 30 -0.57 8.00 8.40
CA ALA A 30 -1.89 8.41 8.82
C ALA A 30 -2.90 7.61 8.00
N GLY A 31 -3.34 6.50 8.56
CA GLY A 31 -4.62 5.94 8.22
C GLY A 31 -5.65 6.97 8.66
N CYS A 32 -6.35 7.58 7.74
CA CYS A 32 -7.55 8.35 8.02
C CYS A 32 -8.59 7.39 8.58
N GLU A 33 -8.65 7.27 9.90
CA GLU A 33 -9.83 6.72 10.55
C GLU A 33 -10.94 7.76 10.48
N ASN A 34 -11.88 7.48 9.60
CA ASN A 34 -13.16 8.16 9.52
C ASN A 34 -13.96 7.83 10.79
N ARG A 35 -13.87 8.69 11.81
CA ARG A 35 -14.77 8.64 12.97
C ARG A 35 -16.14 9.13 12.56
N GLY A 36 -16.99 8.18 12.20
CA GLY A 36 -18.43 8.39 12.21
C GLY A 36 -18.91 8.57 13.65
N THR A 37 -19.31 9.79 14.00
CA THR A 37 -20.08 10.09 15.20
C THR A 37 -21.45 9.42 15.11
N GLY A 38 -21.63 8.36 15.88
CA GLY A 38 -22.93 7.73 16.13
C GLY A 38 -23.15 7.63 17.63
N ASP A 39 -23.85 8.64 18.17
CA ASP A 39 -24.40 8.65 19.52
C ASP A 39 -25.51 7.59 19.64
N GLY A 40 -25.46 6.72 20.64
CA GLY A 40 -26.50 5.71 20.84
C GLY A 40 -26.24 4.86 22.09
N ARG A 41 -26.64 5.41 23.25
CA ARG A 41 -26.86 4.61 24.48
C ARG A 41 -27.73 3.40 24.20
N ASN A 42 -27.35 2.22 24.70
CA ASN A 42 -28.26 1.39 25.51
C ASN A 42 -27.56 0.19 26.15
N THR A 43 -27.62 0.19 27.44
CA THR A 43 -27.92 -0.82 28.46
C THR A 43 -27.86 -2.33 28.12
N ALA A 44 -27.10 -2.97 28.97
CA ALA A 44 -27.16 -4.32 29.55
C ALA A 44 -28.25 -5.32 29.08
N GLY A 45 -27.79 -6.55 28.83
CA GLY A 45 -28.64 -7.74 28.77
C GLY A 45 -27.80 -8.99 28.49
N SER A 46 -27.51 -9.74 29.53
CA SER A 46 -26.81 -11.03 29.52
C SER A 46 -27.63 -12.19 28.91
N PRO A 47 -27.03 -13.37 28.74
CA PRO A 47 -27.35 -14.33 27.68
C PRO A 47 -28.28 -15.44 28.11
N LEU A 48 -28.90 -16.13 27.18
CA LEU A 48 -29.35 -17.49 27.38
C LEU A 48 -29.33 -18.32 26.08
N PRO A 49 -29.27 -19.64 26.21
CA PRO A 49 -28.83 -20.57 25.18
C PRO A 49 -29.96 -21.33 24.50
N GLY A 50 -29.65 -21.85 23.33
CA GLY A 50 -30.22 -23.10 22.85
C GLY A 50 -31.57 -23.01 22.14
N THR A 51 -31.65 -23.42 20.92
CA THR A 51 -32.32 -24.64 20.48
C THR A 51 -32.43 -24.66 18.97
N ALA A 52 -31.89 -25.70 18.40
CA ALA A 52 -32.16 -26.12 17.04
C ALA A 52 -33.62 -26.48 16.88
N LEU A 53 -34.23 -26.05 15.76
CA LEU A 53 -35.38 -26.76 15.19
C LEU A 53 -35.49 -26.45 13.69
N SER A 54 -35.17 -27.49 12.97
CA SER A 54 -35.60 -27.79 11.63
C SER A 54 -37.13 -27.71 11.54
N SER A 55 -37.65 -27.02 10.56
CA SER A 55 -39.03 -27.30 10.09
C SER A 55 -39.18 -26.84 8.65
N ARG A 56 -39.07 -27.81 7.81
CA ARG A 56 -39.60 -27.84 6.46
C ARG A 56 -41.13 -27.73 6.54
N VAL A 57 -41.71 -26.74 5.88
CA VAL A 57 -43.17 -26.70 5.61
C VAL A 57 -43.33 -26.76 4.12
N GLU A 58 -43.71 -27.93 3.64
CA GLU A 58 -44.39 -28.13 2.37
C GLU A 58 -45.85 -27.65 2.54
N THR A 59 -46.31 -26.83 1.63
CA THR A 59 -47.75 -26.54 1.49
C THR A 59 -48.20 -27.03 0.13
N PRO A 60 -49.29 -27.83 0.06
CA PRO A 60 -49.75 -28.43 -1.19
C PRO A 60 -50.66 -27.47 -1.99
N LEU A 61 -50.56 -27.61 -3.31
CA LEU A 61 -51.46 -27.00 -4.29
C LEU A 61 -52.86 -27.59 -4.23
N PRO A 62 -53.92 -26.82 -4.38
CA PRO A 62 -55.22 -27.30 -4.77
C PRO A 62 -55.54 -27.05 -6.22
N GLY A 63 -55.88 -28.09 -6.92
CA GLY A 63 -57.09 -28.34 -7.70
C GLY A 63 -57.31 -27.51 -8.97
N GLU A 64 -57.28 -28.26 -10.05
CA GLU A 64 -57.88 -27.98 -11.34
C GLU A 64 -59.33 -27.46 -11.25
N ALA A 65 -59.64 -26.41 -11.98
CA ALA A 65 -60.96 -26.28 -12.57
C ALA A 65 -60.97 -25.24 -13.71
N GLY A 66 -61.45 -25.66 -14.88
CA GLY A 66 -62.19 -24.81 -15.78
C GLY A 66 -61.41 -24.24 -16.97
N ALA A 67 -61.32 -25.04 -18.03
CA ALA A 67 -61.04 -24.55 -19.37
C ALA A 67 -62.17 -23.66 -19.87
N VAL A 68 -61.89 -22.39 -20.16
CA VAL A 68 -62.77 -21.49 -20.91
C VAL A 68 -62.20 -21.37 -22.33
N PRO A 69 -62.95 -21.63 -23.38
CA PRO A 69 -62.44 -21.51 -24.75
C PRO A 69 -62.26 -20.02 -25.12
N PRO A 70 -61.25 -19.69 -25.93
CA PRO A 70 -61.01 -18.32 -26.37
C PRO A 70 -62.03 -17.90 -27.42
N PRO A 71 -62.47 -16.62 -27.43
CA PRO A 71 -63.37 -16.11 -28.50
C PRO A 71 -62.61 -16.02 -29.82
N ALA A 72 -63.24 -16.50 -30.85
CA ALA A 72 -62.79 -16.42 -32.24
C ALA A 72 -62.78 -14.97 -32.72
N GLY A 73 -61.75 -14.55 -33.37
CA GLY A 73 -61.78 -13.49 -34.36
C GLY A 73 -61.24 -12.12 -33.94
N SER A 74 -59.95 -11.94 -34.11
CA SER A 74 -59.40 -10.68 -34.61
C SER A 74 -58.06 -11.00 -35.27
N ALA A 75 -58.05 -10.95 -36.57
CA ALA A 75 -56.82 -11.04 -37.37
C ALA A 75 -55.90 -9.86 -37.03
N VAL A 76 -54.81 -10.17 -36.35
CA VAL A 76 -53.71 -9.23 -36.17
C VAL A 76 -52.98 -9.15 -37.53
N PRO A 77 -52.80 -7.96 -38.12
CA PRO A 77 -52.06 -7.85 -39.37
C PRO A 77 -50.62 -8.33 -39.12
N ALA A 78 -50.13 -9.22 -39.99
CA ALA A 78 -48.79 -9.72 -39.96
C ALA A 78 -47.80 -8.53 -39.95
N ALA A 79 -46.97 -8.49 -38.91
CA ALA A 79 -45.82 -7.58 -38.87
C ALA A 79 -44.91 -7.87 -40.09
N PRO A 80 -44.39 -6.83 -40.75
CA PRO A 80 -43.49 -7.04 -41.87
C PRO A 80 -42.28 -7.89 -41.39
N ALA A 81 -42.02 -8.96 -42.08
CA ALA A 81 -40.83 -9.79 -41.90
C ALA A 81 -39.63 -8.87 -42.14
N PHE A 82 -38.98 -8.46 -41.04
CA PHE A 82 -37.63 -7.92 -41.15
C PHE A 82 -36.75 -8.99 -41.73
N GLY A 83 -36.25 -8.72 -42.93
CA GLY A 83 -35.40 -9.62 -43.65
C GLY A 83 -34.25 -10.12 -42.78
N ALA A 84 -34.22 -11.40 -42.58
CA ALA A 84 -33.11 -12.11 -41.94
C ALA A 84 -31.94 -12.22 -42.93
N ASP A 85 -31.37 -11.08 -43.29
CA ASP A 85 -30.11 -11.09 -44.05
C ASP A 85 -29.38 -9.76 -43.84
N GLN A 86 -29.09 -9.42 -42.59
CA GLN A 86 -27.94 -8.62 -42.27
C GLN A 86 -26.97 -9.56 -41.57
N SER A 87 -26.09 -10.11 -42.36
CA SER A 87 -24.83 -10.69 -41.93
C SER A 87 -24.40 -9.98 -40.65
N ARG A 88 -24.41 -10.73 -39.56
CA ARG A 88 -23.70 -10.33 -38.33
C ARG A 88 -22.23 -10.20 -38.70
N GLN A 89 -21.88 -9.07 -39.31
CA GLN A 89 -20.53 -8.59 -39.27
C GLN A 89 -20.26 -8.35 -37.79
N GLY A 90 -19.71 -9.40 -37.16
CA GLY A 90 -19.19 -9.26 -35.82
C GLY A 90 -18.26 -8.07 -35.86
N VAL A 91 -18.56 -7.04 -35.02
CA VAL A 91 -17.65 -5.94 -34.82
C VAL A 91 -16.34 -6.59 -34.36
N GLN A 92 -15.43 -6.84 -35.29
CA GLN A 92 -14.07 -7.20 -34.96
C GLN A 92 -13.48 -5.94 -34.32
N LEU A 93 -13.48 -5.93 -33.00
CA LEU A 93 -12.70 -4.99 -32.23
C LEU A 93 -11.22 -5.35 -32.46
N THR A 94 -10.69 -4.90 -33.59
CA THR A 94 -9.24 -4.96 -33.80
C THR A 94 -8.64 -3.97 -32.82
N PRO A 95 -7.83 -4.42 -31.84
CA PRO A 95 -7.16 -3.49 -30.96
C PRO A 95 -6.38 -2.49 -31.80
N PRO A 96 -6.36 -1.18 -31.49
CA PRO A 96 -5.57 -0.22 -32.22
C PRO A 96 -4.13 -0.73 -32.34
N ALA A 97 -3.54 -0.65 -33.54
CA ALA A 97 -2.17 -1.14 -33.81
C ALA A 97 -1.11 -0.55 -32.86
N ALA A 98 -1.43 0.58 -32.21
CA ALA A 98 -0.62 1.20 -31.14
C ALA A 98 -0.49 0.33 -29.87
N VAL A 99 -1.35 -0.68 -29.66
CA VAL A 99 -1.29 -1.54 -28.46
C VAL A 99 -0.10 -2.54 -28.54
N ALA A 100 0.35 -2.88 -29.74
CA ALA A 100 1.41 -3.87 -29.95
C ALA A 100 2.80 -3.41 -29.47
N ASN A 101 3.05 -2.09 -29.33
CA ASN A 101 4.36 -1.52 -29.02
C ASN A 101 4.43 -0.84 -27.64
N ARG A 102 3.45 -1.05 -26.75
CA ARG A 102 3.50 -0.44 -25.43
C ARG A 102 4.55 -1.10 -24.55
N THR A 103 5.33 -0.26 -23.86
CA THR A 103 6.22 -0.71 -22.80
C THR A 103 5.39 -1.14 -21.60
N ARG A 104 5.39 -2.44 -21.32
CA ARG A 104 4.67 -2.99 -20.16
C ARG A 104 5.51 -2.85 -18.91
N VAL A 105 4.91 -2.29 -17.87
CA VAL A 105 5.51 -2.13 -16.54
C VAL A 105 4.63 -2.84 -15.53
N ALA A 106 5.24 -3.72 -14.73
CA ALA A 106 4.55 -4.37 -13.64
C ALA A 106 4.42 -3.42 -12.45
N LEU A 107 3.24 -3.39 -11.81
CA LEU A 107 3.05 -2.81 -10.49
C LEU A 107 2.79 -3.94 -9.49
N LEU A 108 3.79 -4.27 -8.68
CA LEU A 108 3.74 -5.34 -7.68
C LEU A 108 3.24 -4.76 -6.35
N VAL A 109 1.97 -4.98 -6.02
CA VAL A 109 1.33 -4.44 -4.82
C VAL A 109 0.41 -5.48 -4.17
N PRO A 110 0.18 -5.44 -2.85
CA PRO A 110 -0.79 -6.32 -2.21
C PRO A 110 -2.21 -5.85 -2.55
N LEU A 111 -2.92 -6.59 -3.37
CA LEU A 111 -4.33 -6.30 -3.72
C LEU A 111 -5.29 -7.17 -2.93
N SER A 112 -4.79 -8.21 -2.28
CA SER A 112 -5.52 -9.09 -1.37
C SER A 112 -4.85 -9.19 0.00
N GLY A 113 -5.54 -9.82 0.96
CA GLY A 113 -5.05 -10.04 2.31
C GLY A 113 -5.10 -8.78 3.22
N PRO A 114 -4.46 -8.85 4.40
CA PRO A 114 -4.58 -7.82 5.45
C PRO A 114 -3.99 -6.45 5.10
N ARG A 115 -3.23 -6.36 4.02
CA ARG A 115 -2.57 -5.12 3.57
C ARG A 115 -3.09 -4.63 2.22
N ALA A 116 -4.26 -5.13 1.80
CA ALA A 116 -4.86 -4.77 0.52
C ALA A 116 -5.24 -3.28 0.42
N ASP A 117 -5.54 -2.64 1.54
CA ASP A 117 -5.80 -1.21 1.66
C ASP A 117 -4.60 -0.37 1.17
N ILE A 118 -3.40 -0.70 1.64
CA ILE A 118 -2.15 -0.05 1.23
C ILE A 118 -1.90 -0.26 -0.27
N GLY A 119 -2.07 -1.51 -0.74
CA GLY A 119 -1.87 -1.84 -2.15
C GLY A 119 -2.81 -1.09 -3.07
N ARG A 120 -4.08 -0.96 -2.70
CA ARG A 120 -5.07 -0.18 -3.45
C ARG A 120 -4.71 1.31 -3.49
N ALA A 121 -4.32 1.89 -2.36
CA ALA A 121 -3.90 3.29 -2.30
C ALA A 121 -2.71 3.56 -3.23
N VAL A 122 -1.71 2.68 -3.25
CA VAL A 122 -0.55 2.79 -4.16
C VAL A 122 -0.98 2.60 -5.62
N PHE A 123 -1.89 1.67 -5.90
CA PHE A 123 -2.41 1.46 -7.25
C PHE A 123 -3.20 2.67 -7.74
N ASP A 124 -4.01 3.28 -6.89
CA ASP A 124 -4.77 4.49 -7.24
C ASP A 124 -3.83 5.69 -7.49
N ALA A 125 -2.79 5.85 -6.66
CA ALA A 125 -1.76 6.86 -6.89
C ALA A 125 -1.01 6.62 -8.22
N ALA A 126 -0.68 5.36 -8.54
CA ALA A 126 -0.03 5.00 -9.79
C ALA A 126 -0.92 5.27 -11.01
N LYS A 127 -2.24 5.06 -10.91
CA LYS A 127 -3.20 5.43 -11.95
C LYS A 127 -3.23 6.95 -12.18
N LEU A 128 -3.26 7.74 -11.10
CA LEU A 128 -3.23 9.20 -11.21
C LEU A 128 -1.95 9.66 -11.90
N ALA A 129 -0.79 9.16 -11.48
CA ALA A 129 0.48 9.49 -12.12
C ALA A 129 0.51 9.08 -13.60
N LEU A 130 -0.09 7.94 -13.94
CA LEU A 130 -0.19 7.46 -15.32
C LEU A 130 -1.00 8.46 -16.18
N PHE A 131 -2.12 8.97 -15.66
CA PHE A 131 -2.94 9.96 -16.37
C PHE A 131 -2.25 11.30 -16.55
N ASP A 132 -1.41 11.69 -15.58
CA ASP A 132 -0.73 13.00 -15.61
C ASP A 132 0.50 13.03 -16.54
N VAL A 133 1.26 11.92 -16.60
CA VAL A 133 2.58 11.95 -17.24
C VAL A 133 2.79 10.91 -18.33
N ALA A 134 1.93 9.89 -18.45
CA ALA A 134 2.14 8.83 -19.42
C ALA A 134 1.62 9.21 -20.80
N ASP A 135 2.43 8.93 -21.81
CA ASP A 135 2.00 8.89 -23.19
C ASP A 135 1.35 7.54 -23.53
N GLY A 136 0.77 7.44 -24.73
CA GLY A 136 0.09 6.23 -25.19
C GLY A 136 0.99 4.99 -25.31
N ASN A 137 2.30 5.11 -25.10
CA ASN A 137 3.28 4.04 -25.24
C ASN A 137 3.54 3.23 -23.97
N PHE A 138 2.81 3.56 -22.90
CA PHE A 138 3.00 2.95 -21.58
C PHE A 138 1.79 2.11 -21.17
N GLU A 139 2.03 0.92 -20.62
CA GLU A 139 1.01 0.04 -20.07
C GLU A 139 1.41 -0.38 -18.65
N LEU A 140 0.68 0.08 -17.63
CA LEU A 140 0.87 -0.33 -16.24
C LEU A 140 -0.05 -1.49 -15.92
N ARG A 141 0.52 -2.62 -15.49
CA ARG A 141 -0.21 -3.83 -15.09
C ARG A 141 -0.04 -4.11 -13.61
N PRO A 142 -1.13 -4.17 -12.84
CA PRO A 142 -1.07 -4.55 -11.44
C PRO A 142 -0.97 -6.07 -11.27
N TYR A 143 -0.14 -6.50 -10.30
CA TYR A 143 0.02 -7.90 -9.91
C TYR A 143 -0.05 -7.99 -8.38
N ASP A 144 -0.87 -8.90 -7.89
CA ASP A 144 -1.10 -9.08 -6.47
C ASP A 144 0.04 -9.85 -5.79
N THR A 145 0.67 -9.23 -4.81
CA THR A 145 1.73 -9.85 -4.01
C THR A 145 1.21 -10.46 -2.70
N ALA A 146 -0.05 -10.24 -2.36
CA ALA A 146 -0.66 -10.60 -1.06
C ALA A 146 0.19 -10.20 0.16
N ALA A 147 1.12 -9.25 0.01
CA ALA A 147 2.12 -8.83 1.00
C ALA A 147 3.04 -9.97 1.49
N THR A 148 3.17 -11.08 0.76
CA THR A 148 3.99 -12.24 1.12
C THR A 148 5.14 -12.44 0.14
N GLY A 149 6.17 -13.18 0.56
CA GLY A 149 7.28 -13.55 -0.33
C GLY A 149 6.83 -14.51 -1.44
N GLU A 150 6.01 -15.49 -1.10
CA GLU A 150 5.48 -16.47 -2.05
C GLU A 150 4.53 -15.82 -3.08
N GLY A 151 3.55 -15.02 -2.62
CA GLY A 151 2.66 -14.29 -3.50
C GLY A 151 3.41 -13.35 -4.42
N ALA A 152 4.46 -12.68 -3.94
CA ALA A 152 5.30 -11.81 -4.75
C ALA A 152 6.13 -12.58 -5.78
N ALA A 153 6.60 -13.78 -5.48
CA ALA A 153 7.29 -14.64 -6.44
C ALA A 153 6.35 -15.09 -7.57
N VAL A 154 5.12 -15.49 -7.24
CA VAL A 154 4.09 -15.86 -8.23
C VAL A 154 3.71 -14.65 -9.10
N ALA A 155 3.49 -13.49 -8.47
CA ALA A 155 3.19 -12.24 -9.17
C ALA A 155 4.33 -11.84 -10.14
N ALA A 156 5.58 -11.98 -9.71
CA ALA A 156 6.75 -11.72 -10.54
C ALA A 156 6.84 -12.69 -11.73
N ALA A 157 6.59 -13.99 -11.52
CA ALA A 157 6.60 -14.98 -12.59
C ALA A 157 5.53 -14.68 -13.65
N THR A 158 4.33 -14.29 -13.20
CA THR A 158 3.25 -13.86 -14.11
C THR A 158 3.65 -12.60 -14.88
N ALA A 159 4.23 -11.62 -14.22
CA ALA A 159 4.71 -10.40 -14.87
C ALA A 159 5.79 -10.69 -15.95
N VAL A 160 6.71 -11.61 -15.65
CA VAL A 160 7.73 -12.07 -16.61
C VAL A 160 7.06 -12.72 -17.83
N SER A 161 6.09 -13.61 -17.63
CA SER A 161 5.37 -14.27 -18.73
C SER A 161 4.56 -13.30 -19.59
N ASP A 162 4.07 -12.20 -19.00
CA ASP A 162 3.38 -11.10 -19.70
C ASP A 162 4.33 -10.17 -20.46
N GLY A 163 5.64 -10.39 -20.36
CA GLY A 163 6.66 -9.66 -21.10
C GLY A 163 6.89 -8.24 -20.60
N VAL A 164 6.73 -7.98 -19.29
CA VAL A 164 7.05 -6.67 -18.71
C VAL A 164 8.54 -6.35 -18.83
N LYS A 165 8.87 -5.07 -18.88
CA LYS A 165 10.24 -4.57 -19.05
C LYS A 165 10.82 -3.95 -17.78
N LEU A 166 9.97 -3.60 -16.84
CA LEU A 166 10.32 -3.00 -15.56
C LEU A 166 9.28 -3.42 -14.52
N ALA A 167 9.70 -3.57 -13.27
CA ALA A 167 8.80 -3.75 -12.14
C ALA A 167 8.87 -2.55 -11.19
N ILE A 168 7.72 -2.06 -10.75
CA ILE A 168 7.55 -1.04 -9.71
C ILE A 168 6.91 -1.73 -8.51
N GLY A 169 7.43 -1.51 -7.31
CA GLY A 169 7.14 -2.34 -6.14
C GLY A 169 8.12 -3.52 -6.07
N PRO A 170 7.92 -4.47 -5.14
CA PRO A 170 6.92 -4.49 -4.07
C PRO A 170 7.15 -3.46 -2.96
N ILE A 171 6.17 -3.38 -2.03
CA ILE A 171 6.21 -2.45 -0.89
C ILE A 171 6.98 -3.06 0.28
N PHE A 172 6.69 -4.30 0.63
CA PHE A 172 7.24 -4.95 1.82
C PHE A 172 8.53 -5.72 1.51
N SER A 173 9.49 -5.66 2.42
CA SER A 173 10.81 -6.28 2.23
C SER A 173 10.75 -7.80 2.01
N THR A 174 9.79 -8.50 2.64
CA THR A 174 9.55 -9.93 2.41
C THR A 174 9.10 -10.19 0.98
N ALA A 175 8.21 -9.37 0.45
CA ALA A 175 7.74 -9.45 -0.93
C ALA A 175 8.86 -9.09 -1.94
N VAL A 176 9.70 -8.09 -1.62
CA VAL A 176 10.88 -7.77 -2.44
C VAL A 176 11.80 -8.97 -2.55
N ARG A 177 12.14 -9.60 -1.42
CA ARG A 177 13.00 -10.79 -1.41
C ARG A 177 12.41 -11.98 -2.17
N GLY A 178 11.08 -12.10 -2.20
CA GLY A 178 10.39 -13.15 -2.98
C GLY A 178 10.40 -12.87 -4.49
N ALA A 179 10.13 -11.64 -4.90
CA ALA A 179 10.07 -11.27 -6.31
C ALA A 179 11.45 -11.12 -6.97
N ALA A 180 12.44 -10.64 -6.22
CA ALA A 180 13.74 -10.25 -6.76
C ALA A 180 14.48 -11.35 -7.53
N PRO A 181 14.58 -12.61 -7.07
CA PRO A 181 15.24 -13.67 -7.82
C PRO A 181 14.58 -13.89 -9.19
N VAL A 182 13.24 -13.97 -9.21
CA VAL A 182 12.46 -14.24 -10.44
C VAL A 182 12.66 -13.14 -11.48
N LEU A 183 12.58 -11.87 -11.05
CA LEU A 183 12.75 -10.72 -11.95
C LEU A 183 14.19 -10.60 -12.44
N ARG A 184 15.17 -10.81 -11.56
CA ARG A 184 16.59 -10.76 -11.91
C ARG A 184 16.95 -11.81 -12.93
N ASP A 185 16.50 -13.07 -12.75
CA ASP A 185 16.81 -14.17 -13.64
C ASP A 185 16.18 -13.94 -15.04
N ALA A 186 15.13 -13.15 -15.13
CA ALA A 186 14.53 -12.64 -16.36
C ALA A 186 15.17 -11.34 -16.89
N GLY A 187 16.18 -10.79 -16.23
CA GLY A 187 16.82 -9.53 -16.62
C GLY A 187 15.96 -8.28 -16.41
N ILE A 188 14.94 -8.35 -15.54
CA ILE A 188 14.00 -7.26 -15.27
C ILE A 188 14.42 -6.52 -13.99
N ASN A 189 14.71 -5.22 -14.12
CA ASN A 189 15.00 -4.36 -12.98
C ASN A 189 13.72 -4.05 -12.19
N THR A 190 13.91 -3.83 -10.88
CA THR A 190 12.82 -3.58 -9.93
C THR A 190 13.08 -2.31 -9.15
N LEU A 191 12.12 -1.39 -9.15
CA LEU A 191 12.09 -0.21 -8.28
C LEU A 191 11.15 -0.48 -7.10
N ALA A 192 11.70 -0.99 -6.00
CA ALA A 192 10.93 -1.40 -4.83
C ALA A 192 10.72 -0.24 -3.84
N PHE A 193 9.55 -0.19 -3.21
CA PHE A 193 9.20 0.85 -2.22
C PHE A 193 9.62 0.49 -0.79
N SER A 194 10.35 -0.58 -0.62
CA SER A 194 10.81 -1.01 0.70
C SER A 194 11.72 0.03 1.37
N ASN A 195 11.50 0.23 2.65
CA ASN A 195 12.37 1.03 3.51
C ASN A 195 13.43 0.19 4.24
N ASP A 196 13.58 -1.08 3.89
CA ASP A 196 14.58 -2.00 4.45
C ASP A 196 15.76 -2.12 3.48
N ARG A 197 16.91 -1.54 3.85
CA ARG A 197 18.14 -1.58 3.03
C ARG A 197 18.60 -3.01 2.74
N ASN A 198 18.30 -3.96 3.62
CA ASN A 198 18.65 -5.37 3.45
C ASN A 198 17.82 -6.09 2.37
N ALA A 199 16.82 -5.42 1.80
CA ALA A 199 16.08 -5.92 0.65
C ALA A 199 16.75 -5.54 -0.69
N ALA A 200 17.78 -4.72 -0.69
CA ALA A 200 18.56 -4.39 -1.89
C ALA A 200 19.31 -5.63 -2.39
N ALA A 201 19.30 -5.81 -3.70
CA ALA A 201 19.99 -6.90 -4.38
C ALA A 201 20.34 -6.44 -5.82
N PRO A 202 21.18 -7.17 -6.55
CA PRO A 202 21.41 -6.87 -7.96
C PRO A 202 20.10 -6.81 -8.74
N GLY A 203 19.88 -5.70 -9.47
CA GLY A 203 18.65 -5.44 -10.21
C GLY A 203 17.49 -4.91 -9.35
N VAL A 204 17.65 -4.73 -8.04
CA VAL A 204 16.67 -4.17 -7.12
C VAL A 204 17.13 -2.81 -6.61
N TYR A 205 16.40 -1.78 -6.97
CA TYR A 205 16.60 -0.39 -6.54
C TYR A 205 15.54 -0.03 -5.51
N LEU A 206 15.97 0.50 -4.37
CA LEU A 206 15.04 0.87 -3.30
C LEU A 206 14.68 2.35 -3.38
N SER A 207 13.40 2.66 -3.44
CA SER A 207 12.83 4.00 -3.41
C SER A 207 11.96 4.19 -2.16
N GLY A 208 12.55 3.93 -0.99
CA GLY A 208 11.89 4.08 0.31
C GLY A 208 12.50 5.21 1.13
N LEU A 209 11.75 5.68 2.11
CA LEU A 209 12.26 6.57 3.15
C LEU A 209 12.94 5.70 4.23
N PHE A 210 14.27 5.75 4.26
CA PHE A 210 15.05 4.95 5.21
C PHE A 210 15.05 5.58 6.60
N PRO A 211 14.57 4.89 7.63
CA PRO A 211 14.52 5.42 8.98
C PRO A 211 15.90 5.80 9.50
N GLU A 212 16.94 5.06 9.13
CA GLU A 212 18.30 5.32 9.53
C GLU A 212 18.78 6.73 9.12
N SER A 213 18.57 7.10 7.86
CA SER A 213 18.94 8.43 7.35
C SER A 213 18.12 9.56 7.96
N GLN A 214 16.86 9.29 8.31
CA GLN A 214 16.02 10.28 8.98
C GLN A 214 16.47 10.51 10.43
N ILE A 215 16.76 9.45 11.15
CA ILE A 215 17.28 9.53 12.53
C ILE A 215 18.62 10.24 12.55
N GLU A 216 19.54 9.89 11.66
CA GLU A 216 20.83 10.57 11.53
C GLU A 216 20.66 12.08 11.32
N ARG A 217 19.78 12.48 10.41
CA ARG A 217 19.49 13.89 10.14
C ARG A 217 18.94 14.63 11.36
N VAL A 218 17.99 14.02 12.07
CA VAL A 218 17.38 14.62 13.26
C VAL A 218 18.40 14.76 14.40
N ILE A 219 19.21 13.74 14.63
CA ILE A 219 20.23 13.73 15.67
C ILE A 219 21.36 14.72 15.34
N SER A 220 21.79 14.77 14.09
CA SER A 220 22.78 15.75 13.63
C SER A 220 22.27 17.19 13.83
N TYR A 221 21.02 17.45 13.51
CA TYR A 221 20.40 18.76 13.77
C TYR A 221 20.34 19.08 15.27
N ALA A 222 19.96 18.11 16.10
CA ALA A 222 19.93 18.29 17.56
C ALA A 222 21.35 18.63 18.10
N ALA A 223 22.38 17.96 17.61
CA ALA A 223 23.78 18.24 17.97
C ALA A 223 24.19 19.68 17.62
N GLN A 224 23.84 20.14 16.41
CA GLN A 224 24.11 21.51 15.95
C GLN A 224 23.40 22.56 16.80
N ARG A 225 22.26 22.20 17.41
CA ARG A 225 21.51 23.04 18.35
C ARG A 225 22.04 22.96 19.79
N GLY A 226 23.15 22.26 20.02
CA GLY A 226 23.75 22.12 21.33
C GLY A 226 23.07 21.14 22.28
N ILE A 227 22.15 20.32 21.75
CA ILE A 227 21.49 19.28 22.56
C ILE A 227 22.51 18.16 22.81
N ARG A 228 22.67 17.77 24.08
CA ARG A 228 23.64 16.77 24.52
C ARG A 228 23.02 15.51 25.09
N ARG A 229 21.71 15.51 25.31
CA ARG A 229 21.00 14.37 25.90
C ARG A 229 19.69 14.14 25.14
N LEU A 230 19.44 12.89 24.72
CA LEU A 230 18.26 12.47 24.00
C LEU A 230 17.58 11.28 24.66
N GLY A 231 16.24 11.23 24.55
CA GLY A 231 15.46 10.02 24.72
C GLY A 231 14.84 9.60 23.38
N VAL A 232 14.69 8.30 23.15
CA VAL A 232 14.05 7.76 21.96
C VAL A 232 12.86 6.90 22.34
N LEU A 233 11.74 7.11 21.67
CA LEU A 233 10.54 6.30 21.76
C LEU A 233 10.28 5.68 20.37
N ALA A 234 10.26 4.35 20.29
CA ALA A 234 10.09 3.63 19.04
C ALA A 234 8.95 2.60 19.13
N PRO A 235 8.26 2.27 18.02
CA PRO A 235 7.27 1.19 18.04
C PRO A 235 7.96 -0.17 18.21
N ARG A 236 7.28 -1.12 18.85
CA ARG A 236 7.77 -2.51 18.91
C ARG A 236 7.83 -3.13 17.53
N GLY A 237 8.84 -3.99 17.32
CA GLY A 237 9.01 -4.76 16.11
C GLY A 237 10.22 -4.38 15.25
N PRO A 238 10.39 -4.99 14.07
CA PRO A 238 11.61 -4.84 13.26
C PRO A 238 11.93 -3.40 12.83
N PHE A 239 10.92 -2.58 12.60
CA PHE A 239 11.11 -1.16 12.29
C PHE A 239 11.67 -0.41 13.50
N GLY A 240 11.05 -0.57 14.69
CA GLY A 240 11.51 0.08 15.91
C GLY A 240 12.93 -0.32 16.31
N ALA A 241 13.27 -1.59 16.17
CA ALA A 241 14.62 -2.08 16.42
C ALA A 241 15.65 -1.37 15.55
N ARG A 242 15.36 -1.15 14.26
CA ARG A 242 16.25 -0.38 13.35
C ARG A 242 16.33 1.10 13.75
N VAL A 243 15.22 1.69 14.16
CA VAL A 243 15.18 3.08 14.66
C VAL A 243 16.07 3.23 15.89
N LEU A 244 15.96 2.31 16.87
CA LEU A 244 16.77 2.35 18.09
C LEU A 244 18.24 2.14 17.80
N GLU A 245 18.60 1.24 16.89
CA GLU A 245 19.98 1.02 16.50
C GLU A 245 20.57 2.24 15.78
N ALA A 246 19.84 2.81 14.81
CA ALA A 246 20.25 4.03 14.13
C ALA A 246 20.41 5.21 15.13
N ALA A 247 19.52 5.31 16.13
CA ALA A 247 19.63 6.33 17.15
C ALA A 247 20.86 6.17 18.03
N ARG A 248 21.22 4.94 18.43
CA ARG A 248 22.46 4.66 19.17
C ARG A 248 23.70 5.07 18.39
N GLN A 249 23.79 4.63 17.12
CA GLN A 249 24.92 4.91 16.24
C GLN A 249 25.05 6.41 15.98
N SER A 250 23.96 7.09 15.59
CA SER A 250 23.97 8.51 15.27
C SER A 250 24.23 9.37 16.50
N SER A 251 23.70 9.01 17.67
CA SER A 251 23.95 9.74 18.92
C SER A 251 25.42 9.62 19.34
N SER A 252 25.97 8.43 19.26
CA SER A 252 27.40 8.20 19.54
C SER A 252 28.29 9.01 18.60
N ALA A 253 28.01 8.98 17.29
CA ALA A 253 28.77 9.74 16.29
C ALA A 253 28.67 11.26 16.49
N ALA A 254 27.52 11.76 16.98
CA ALA A 254 27.28 13.18 17.22
C ALA A 254 27.69 13.66 18.62
N GLY A 255 28.22 12.79 19.49
CA GLY A 255 28.58 13.13 20.89
C GLY A 255 27.38 13.49 21.75
N ILE A 256 26.24 12.85 21.50
CA ILE A 256 25.00 13.00 22.26
C ILE A 256 24.79 11.77 23.14
N ASP A 257 24.45 11.98 24.40
CA ASP A 257 24.11 10.93 25.35
C ASP A 257 22.66 10.46 25.14
N LEU A 258 22.49 9.19 24.75
CA LEU A 258 21.18 8.56 24.65
C LEU A 258 20.76 8.05 26.03
N VAL A 259 20.07 8.92 26.80
CA VAL A 259 19.73 8.66 28.20
C VAL A 259 18.59 7.68 28.42
N ARG A 260 17.72 7.48 27.41
CA ARG A 260 16.58 6.60 27.52
C ARG A 260 16.12 6.08 26.15
N SER A 261 15.77 4.81 26.10
CA SER A 261 15.15 4.17 24.93
C SER A 261 13.97 3.35 25.39
N GLU A 262 12.79 3.66 24.87
CA GLU A 262 11.55 2.96 25.20
C GLU A 262 10.84 2.49 23.95
N GLU A 263 10.11 1.38 24.07
CA GLU A 263 9.29 0.85 23.00
C GLU A 263 7.81 0.90 23.37
N PHE A 264 6.95 1.34 22.44
CA PHE A 264 5.51 1.31 22.61
C PHE A 264 4.87 0.25 21.68
N GLY A 265 3.77 -0.35 22.15
CA GLY A 265 2.94 -1.23 21.33
C GLY A 265 2.03 -0.38 20.46
N ALA A 266 1.81 -0.80 19.20
CA ALA A 266 0.66 -0.33 18.44
C ALA A 266 -0.59 -0.91 19.10
N SER A 267 -1.47 -0.04 19.62
CA SER A 267 -2.78 -0.39 20.16
C SER A 267 -3.74 -0.76 19.03
#